data_b1e441b7a8cdb76fa46795ea47e1d558
#
_entry.id   b1e441b7a8cdb76fa46795ea47e1d558
#
_cell.length_a   1.000
_cell.length_b   1.000
_cell.length_c   1.000
_cell.angle_alpha   90.00
_cell.angle_beta   90.00
_cell.angle_gamma   90.00
#
_symmetry.space_group_name_H-M   'P 1'
#
loop_
_entity.id
_entity.type
_entity.pdbx_description
1 polymer ?
#
loop_
_entity_poly.entity_id
_entity_poly.type
_entity_poly.pdbx_seq_one_letter_code
_entity_poly.pdbx_strand_id
1 'polypeptide(L)'
;MKHLIIATTPLQAKISQHIKGLYPDQDFVSLYVSPVKNARQEHYAKDFDHVHYPQDAEDLAQICQELAGDYETIFYASFDNSLILDLVASSTYHHLMSFDDGYADIYPLGMYALPLQPSQVGSLGLTRDDLIEWTEKHYTLYRSDYHVVTREKLVYLEHFFDLPQAPVSNGKTVKVLLGQKFSEEDDQISIRFISTYAKALAIDLYLPHPKETFTIPNVTYLETELIFEDVLAQLFQEYEFVQVYHFTSSVSLHLQDLSHVAITGISLPYYEDRQKELRRLGCQFERVSLGW
;
A
#
# COMPACT_ATOMS: atom_id res chain seq x y z
N MET A 1 -14.16 -23.23 -12.67
CA MET A 1 -12.88 -22.58 -13.13
C MET A 1 -12.16 -22.04 -11.92
N LYS A 2 -10.86 -21.79 -12.02
CA LYS A 2 -10.04 -21.17 -10.95
C LYS A 2 -10.18 -19.65 -10.97
N HIS A 3 -9.92 -19.00 -9.85
CA HIS A 3 -9.76 -17.56 -9.78
C HIS A 3 -8.27 -17.21 -9.84
N LEU A 4 -7.91 -16.08 -10.46
CA LEU A 4 -6.58 -15.50 -10.39
C LEU A 4 -6.63 -14.31 -9.44
N ILE A 5 -5.68 -14.21 -8.49
CA ILE A 5 -5.53 -13.04 -7.63
C ILE A 5 -4.10 -12.53 -7.66
N ILE A 6 -3.92 -11.23 -7.92
CA ILE A 6 -2.62 -10.60 -8.19
C ILE A 6 -2.36 -9.51 -7.17
N ALA A 7 -1.21 -9.59 -6.48
CA ALA A 7 -0.75 -8.57 -5.55
C ALA A 7 0.70 -8.14 -5.87
N THR A 8 1.02 -6.88 -5.64
CA THR A 8 2.35 -6.29 -5.93
C THR A 8 2.99 -5.61 -4.72
N THR A 9 2.26 -5.49 -3.62
CA THR A 9 2.75 -4.90 -2.37
C THR A 9 2.30 -5.70 -1.15
N PRO A 10 2.96 -5.56 0.01
CA PRO A 10 2.56 -6.22 1.24
C PRO A 10 1.10 -5.95 1.66
N LEU A 11 0.62 -4.72 1.54
CA LEU A 11 -0.78 -4.40 1.86
C LEU A 11 -1.74 -5.12 0.90
N GLN A 12 -1.45 -5.10 -0.40
CA GLN A 12 -2.23 -5.83 -1.40
C GLN A 12 -2.22 -7.34 -1.16
N ALA A 13 -1.08 -7.91 -0.74
CA ALA A 13 -1.00 -9.32 -0.36
C ALA A 13 -1.94 -9.64 0.82
N LYS A 14 -1.99 -8.78 1.82
CA LYS A 14 -2.90 -8.93 2.96
C LYS A 14 -4.37 -8.80 2.53
N ILE A 15 -4.70 -7.83 1.68
CA ILE A 15 -6.06 -7.69 1.11
C ILE A 15 -6.44 -8.93 0.30
N SER A 16 -5.53 -9.45 -0.53
CA SER A 16 -5.80 -10.65 -1.33
C SER A 16 -6.07 -11.89 -0.47
N GLN A 17 -5.35 -12.06 0.64
CA GLN A 17 -5.63 -13.15 1.60
C GLN A 17 -7.02 -12.99 2.25
N HIS A 18 -7.39 -11.76 2.60
CA HIS A 18 -8.73 -11.49 3.14
C HIS A 18 -9.82 -11.79 2.10
N ILE A 19 -9.64 -11.37 0.83
CA ILE A 19 -10.57 -11.69 -0.26
C ILE A 19 -10.67 -13.20 -0.45
N LYS A 20 -9.56 -13.95 -0.47
CA LYS A 20 -9.59 -15.43 -0.53
C LYS A 20 -10.44 -16.02 0.61
N GLY A 21 -10.36 -15.44 1.79
CA GLY A 21 -11.20 -15.84 2.95
C GLY A 21 -12.70 -15.60 2.77
N LEU A 22 -13.11 -14.65 1.92
CA LEU A 22 -14.52 -14.44 1.57
C LEU A 22 -15.08 -15.51 0.61
N TYR A 23 -14.21 -16.30 -0.01
CA TYR A 23 -14.54 -17.33 -0.98
C TYR A 23 -13.90 -18.68 -0.60
N PRO A 24 -14.21 -19.26 0.57
CA PRO A 24 -13.50 -20.41 1.14
C PRO A 24 -13.59 -21.70 0.30
N ASP A 25 -14.65 -21.83 -0.52
CA ASP A 25 -14.89 -23.01 -1.35
C ASP A 25 -14.38 -22.83 -2.80
N GLN A 26 -13.63 -21.79 -3.08
CA GLN A 26 -13.12 -21.49 -4.42
C GLN A 26 -11.63 -21.76 -4.55
N ASP A 27 -11.22 -22.26 -5.72
CA ASP A 27 -9.80 -22.47 -6.05
C ASP A 27 -9.17 -21.18 -6.57
N PHE A 28 -8.07 -20.77 -5.96
CA PHE A 28 -7.29 -19.61 -6.39
C PHE A 28 -5.93 -20.03 -6.94
N VAL A 29 -5.50 -19.34 -7.98
CA VAL A 29 -4.10 -19.18 -8.37
C VAL A 29 -3.68 -17.80 -7.87
N SER A 30 -2.69 -17.72 -7.02
CA SER A 30 -2.25 -16.47 -6.41
C SER A 30 -0.86 -16.07 -6.91
N LEU A 31 -0.75 -14.84 -7.43
CA LEU A 31 0.46 -14.26 -7.99
C LEU A 31 0.91 -13.07 -7.15
N TYR A 32 2.16 -13.12 -6.67
CA TYR A 32 2.83 -11.98 -6.07
C TYR A 32 3.98 -11.52 -6.95
N VAL A 33 3.98 -10.24 -7.33
CA VAL A 33 5.03 -9.66 -8.18
C VAL A 33 5.53 -8.35 -7.58
N SER A 34 6.83 -8.23 -7.38
CA SER A 34 7.45 -7.00 -6.91
C SER A 34 8.82 -6.79 -7.56
N PRO A 35 9.16 -5.58 -8.03
CA PRO A 35 10.51 -5.30 -8.54
C PRO A 35 11.56 -5.24 -7.41
N VAL A 36 11.12 -5.18 -6.15
CA VAL A 36 11.98 -5.12 -4.96
C VAL A 36 11.89 -6.43 -4.20
N LYS A 37 13.04 -7.06 -3.99
CA LYS A 37 13.17 -8.24 -3.15
C LYS A 37 13.79 -7.86 -1.80
N ASN A 38 13.03 -7.98 -0.73
CA ASN A 38 13.50 -7.80 0.64
C ASN A 38 12.67 -8.65 1.61
N ALA A 39 13.12 -8.76 2.87
CA ALA A 39 12.47 -9.60 3.89
C ALA A 39 10.97 -9.29 4.05
N ARG A 40 10.54 -8.02 3.97
CA ARG A 40 9.13 -7.63 4.07
C ARG A 40 8.32 -8.15 2.88
N GLN A 41 8.83 -8.02 1.65
CA GLN A 41 8.17 -8.55 0.46
C GLN A 41 8.06 -10.08 0.55
N GLU A 42 9.14 -10.77 0.92
CA GLU A 42 9.17 -12.22 1.05
C GLU A 42 8.21 -12.73 2.16
N HIS A 43 8.10 -11.98 3.27
CA HIS A 43 7.17 -12.32 4.36
C HIS A 43 5.72 -12.39 3.90
N TYR A 44 5.24 -11.38 3.15
CA TYR A 44 3.87 -11.33 2.66
C TYR A 44 3.62 -12.19 1.41
N ALA A 45 4.67 -12.51 0.66
CA ALA A 45 4.59 -13.35 -0.52
C ALA A 45 4.56 -14.86 -0.23
N LYS A 46 4.93 -15.30 0.98
CA LYS A 46 5.18 -16.71 1.34
C LYS A 46 4.02 -17.67 1.07
N ASP A 47 2.78 -17.17 1.10
CA ASP A 47 1.55 -17.97 0.94
C ASP A 47 0.95 -17.83 -0.48
N PHE A 48 1.73 -17.28 -1.44
CA PHE A 48 1.35 -17.19 -2.84
C PHE A 48 1.90 -18.37 -3.65
N ASP A 49 1.13 -18.87 -4.62
CA ASP A 49 1.50 -20.00 -5.47
C ASP A 49 2.66 -19.64 -6.42
N HIS A 50 2.64 -18.38 -6.91
CA HIS A 50 3.66 -17.84 -7.81
C HIS A 50 4.22 -16.55 -7.20
N VAL A 51 5.55 -16.48 -7.04
CA VAL A 51 6.26 -15.32 -6.49
C VAL A 51 7.39 -14.92 -7.42
N HIS A 52 7.33 -13.72 -7.99
CA HIS A 52 8.30 -13.22 -8.94
C HIS A 52 8.86 -11.86 -8.55
N TYR A 53 10.14 -11.65 -8.87
CA TYR A 53 10.86 -10.40 -8.66
C TYR A 53 11.49 -9.94 -10.00
N PRO A 54 10.66 -9.54 -10.99
CA PRO A 54 11.12 -9.21 -12.33
C PRO A 54 12.06 -8.01 -12.32
N GLN A 55 13.09 -8.07 -13.15
CA GLN A 55 14.09 -7.01 -13.29
C GLN A 55 13.92 -6.22 -14.59
N ASP A 56 13.27 -6.80 -15.59
CA ASP A 56 13.06 -6.19 -16.89
C ASP A 56 11.74 -6.61 -17.55
N ALA A 57 11.52 -6.14 -18.78
CA ALA A 57 10.31 -6.43 -19.54
C ALA A 57 10.23 -7.88 -20.04
N GLU A 58 11.36 -8.58 -20.22
CA GLU A 58 11.39 -9.96 -20.63
C GLU A 58 10.88 -10.87 -19.52
N ASP A 59 11.31 -10.63 -18.28
CA ASP A 59 10.78 -11.30 -17.09
C ASP A 59 9.26 -11.14 -16.98
N LEU A 60 8.75 -9.92 -17.17
CA LEU A 60 7.31 -9.65 -17.14
C LEU A 60 6.55 -10.39 -18.24
N ALA A 61 7.09 -10.43 -19.46
CA ALA A 61 6.48 -11.16 -20.57
C ALA A 61 6.44 -12.68 -20.30
N GLN A 62 7.47 -13.24 -19.68
CA GLN A 62 7.51 -14.64 -19.28
C GLN A 62 6.42 -14.96 -18.23
N ILE A 63 6.24 -14.11 -17.22
CA ILE A 63 5.18 -14.25 -16.22
C ILE A 63 3.80 -14.24 -16.89
N CYS A 64 3.58 -13.34 -17.84
CA CYS A 64 2.34 -13.30 -18.61
C CYS A 64 2.11 -14.61 -19.40
N GLN A 65 3.12 -15.14 -20.06
CA GLN A 65 3.00 -16.40 -20.81
C GLN A 65 2.72 -17.61 -19.91
N GLU A 66 3.30 -17.64 -18.71
CA GLU A 66 3.09 -18.70 -17.72
C GLU A 66 1.68 -18.70 -17.15
N LEU A 67 1.11 -17.52 -16.90
CA LEU A 67 -0.11 -17.35 -16.15
C LEU A 67 -1.32 -16.89 -16.97
N ALA A 68 -1.16 -16.60 -18.25
CA ALA A 68 -2.30 -16.39 -19.15
C ALA A 68 -3.13 -17.67 -19.24
N GLY A 69 -4.44 -17.59 -19.05
CA GLY A 69 -5.29 -18.76 -18.98
C GLY A 69 -6.78 -18.45 -18.92
N ASP A 70 -7.57 -19.47 -18.57
CA ASP A 70 -9.02 -19.36 -18.43
C ASP A 70 -9.38 -19.30 -16.95
N TYR A 71 -9.98 -18.17 -16.53
CA TYR A 71 -10.32 -17.89 -15.14
C TYR A 71 -11.82 -17.60 -14.96
N GLU A 72 -12.39 -17.98 -13.83
CA GLU A 72 -13.72 -17.52 -13.43
C GLU A 72 -13.71 -16.03 -13.14
N THR A 73 -12.72 -15.60 -12.33
CA THR A 73 -12.55 -14.20 -11.94
C THR A 73 -11.06 -13.86 -11.91
N ILE A 74 -10.71 -12.68 -12.38
CA ILE A 74 -9.39 -12.08 -12.12
C ILE A 74 -9.58 -10.97 -11.08
N PHE A 75 -8.87 -11.09 -9.93
CA PHE A 75 -8.76 -10.08 -8.89
C PHE A 75 -7.40 -9.39 -8.99
N TYR A 76 -7.39 -8.08 -8.99
CA TYR A 76 -6.14 -7.31 -9.14
C TYR A 76 -6.20 -5.99 -8.38
N ALA A 77 -5.01 -5.43 -8.08
CA ALA A 77 -4.81 -4.06 -7.67
C ALA A 77 -3.92 -3.34 -8.70
N SER A 78 -3.83 -2.02 -8.64
CA SER A 78 -2.99 -1.21 -9.55
C SER A 78 -3.47 -1.23 -11.01
N PHE A 79 -4.37 -0.33 -11.33
CA PHE A 79 -4.99 -0.20 -12.66
C PHE A 79 -4.00 0.14 -13.78
N ASP A 80 -2.80 0.65 -13.47
CA ASP A 80 -1.78 1.10 -14.42
C ASP A 80 -0.54 0.19 -14.46
N ASN A 81 -0.59 -0.95 -13.79
CA ASN A 81 0.52 -1.91 -13.81
C ASN A 81 0.55 -2.67 -15.15
N SER A 82 1.65 -2.55 -15.91
CA SER A 82 1.79 -3.15 -17.25
C SER A 82 1.61 -4.67 -17.26
N LEU A 83 2.13 -5.38 -16.25
CA LEU A 83 1.93 -6.83 -16.13
C LEU A 83 0.45 -7.18 -15.98
N ILE A 84 -0.29 -6.44 -15.15
CA ILE A 84 -1.72 -6.66 -14.93
C ILE A 84 -2.50 -6.40 -16.22
N LEU A 85 -2.19 -5.29 -16.92
CA LEU A 85 -2.81 -4.96 -18.20
C LEU A 85 -2.57 -6.08 -19.23
N ASP A 86 -1.34 -6.55 -19.36
CA ASP A 86 -0.98 -7.60 -20.32
C ASP A 86 -1.56 -8.96 -19.94
N LEU A 87 -1.59 -9.31 -18.66
CA LEU A 87 -2.15 -10.57 -18.17
C LEU A 87 -3.67 -10.64 -18.34
N VAL A 88 -4.38 -9.54 -18.05
CA VAL A 88 -5.83 -9.42 -18.29
C VAL A 88 -6.11 -9.50 -19.80
N ALA A 89 -5.33 -8.81 -20.65
CA ALA A 89 -5.52 -8.82 -22.10
C ALA A 89 -5.23 -10.17 -22.75
N SER A 90 -4.34 -11.00 -22.16
CA SER A 90 -3.96 -12.33 -22.68
C SER A 90 -4.74 -13.49 -22.07
N SER A 91 -5.65 -13.22 -21.11
CA SER A 91 -6.47 -14.24 -20.45
C SER A 91 -7.93 -14.20 -20.89
N THR A 92 -8.65 -15.32 -20.69
CA THR A 92 -10.10 -15.39 -20.77
C THR A 92 -10.67 -15.37 -19.35
N TYR A 93 -11.71 -14.58 -19.08
CA TYR A 93 -12.34 -14.51 -17.77
C TYR A 93 -13.83 -14.19 -17.88
N HIS A 94 -14.60 -14.56 -16.84
CA HIS A 94 -16.01 -14.21 -16.75
C HIS A 94 -16.23 -12.92 -15.94
N HIS A 95 -15.42 -12.70 -14.91
CA HIS A 95 -15.52 -11.55 -14.01
C HIS A 95 -14.19 -10.87 -13.82
N LEU A 96 -14.22 -9.54 -13.73
CA LEU A 96 -13.05 -8.70 -13.44
C LEU A 96 -13.33 -7.90 -12.17
N MET A 97 -12.52 -8.08 -11.15
CA MET A 97 -12.66 -7.44 -9.85
C MET A 97 -11.36 -6.81 -9.41
N SER A 98 -11.42 -5.65 -8.80
CA SER A 98 -10.22 -4.96 -8.28
C SER A 98 -10.27 -4.79 -6.76
N PHE A 99 -9.12 -4.43 -6.19
CA PHE A 99 -9.00 -4.06 -4.79
C PHE A 99 -7.94 -2.97 -4.62
N ASP A 100 -7.90 -2.33 -3.45
CA ASP A 100 -7.11 -1.12 -3.22
C ASP A 100 -5.62 -1.23 -3.57
N ASP A 101 -5.12 -0.22 -4.27
CA ASP A 101 -3.70 0.09 -4.46
C ASP A 101 -3.26 1.23 -3.51
N GLY A 102 -3.42 1.00 -2.24
CA GLY A 102 -3.23 2.04 -1.25
C GLY A 102 -4.23 3.19 -1.43
N TYR A 103 -3.85 4.41 -1.08
CA TYR A 103 -4.77 5.55 -1.23
C TYR A 103 -4.84 6.12 -2.66
N ALA A 104 -4.15 5.52 -3.63
CA ALA A 104 -4.19 5.95 -5.03
C ALA A 104 -5.62 5.91 -5.61
N ASP A 105 -6.42 4.96 -5.18
CA ASP A 105 -7.80 4.76 -5.61
C ASP A 105 -8.77 5.85 -5.14
N ILE A 106 -8.40 6.58 -4.10
CA ILE A 106 -9.22 7.64 -3.48
C ILE A 106 -8.59 9.03 -3.59
N TYR A 107 -7.53 9.18 -4.40
CA TYR A 107 -6.84 10.46 -4.58
C TYR A 107 -7.27 11.15 -5.87
N PRO A 108 -8.12 12.22 -5.82
CA PRO A 108 -8.73 12.83 -7.01
C PRO A 108 -7.75 13.60 -7.88
N LEU A 109 -6.51 13.83 -7.42
CA LEU A 109 -5.42 14.43 -8.20
C LEU A 109 -4.29 13.40 -8.46
N GLY A 110 -4.58 12.13 -8.21
CA GLY A 110 -3.64 11.03 -8.39
C GLY A 110 -3.55 10.54 -9.83
N MET A 111 -2.65 9.59 -10.04
CA MET A 111 -2.35 9.05 -11.37
C MET A 111 -3.56 8.42 -12.06
N TYR A 112 -4.55 7.93 -11.31
CA TYR A 112 -5.78 7.35 -11.87
C TYR A 112 -6.83 8.40 -12.26
N ALA A 113 -6.75 9.63 -11.72
CA ALA A 113 -7.64 10.72 -12.04
C ALA A 113 -7.12 11.63 -13.19
N LEU A 114 -5.81 11.55 -13.47
CA LEU A 114 -5.18 12.34 -14.53
C LEU A 114 -5.38 11.71 -15.91
N PRO A 115 -5.22 12.48 -17.02
CA PRO A 115 -5.29 11.93 -18.35
C PRO A 115 -4.36 10.74 -18.55
N LEU A 116 -4.83 9.75 -19.33
CA LEU A 116 -4.10 8.51 -19.60
C LEU A 116 -2.69 8.81 -20.13
N GLN A 117 -1.69 8.15 -19.56
CA GLN A 117 -0.30 8.26 -19.98
C GLN A 117 0.11 7.03 -20.80
N PRO A 118 1.11 7.11 -21.71
CA PRO A 118 1.59 5.96 -22.46
C PRO A 118 2.06 4.79 -21.59
N SER A 119 2.61 5.05 -20.42
CA SER A 119 3.02 4.02 -19.46
C SER A 119 1.85 3.27 -18.79
N GLN A 120 0.63 3.72 -19.00
CA GLN A 120 -0.61 3.13 -18.47
C GLN A 120 -1.38 2.36 -19.55
N VAL A 121 -0.67 1.94 -20.60
CA VAL A 121 -1.16 1.11 -21.70
C VAL A 121 -0.31 -0.14 -21.78
N GLY A 122 -0.95 -1.30 -21.69
CA GLY A 122 -0.29 -2.60 -21.83
C GLY A 122 0.22 -2.85 -23.26
N SER A 123 1.11 -3.83 -23.43
CA SER A 123 1.70 -4.16 -24.71
C SER A 123 0.67 -4.63 -25.76
N LEU A 124 -0.46 -5.17 -25.29
CA LEU A 124 -1.59 -5.60 -26.12
C LEU A 124 -2.67 -4.53 -26.30
N GLY A 125 -2.40 -3.31 -25.86
CA GLY A 125 -3.27 -2.14 -26.08
C GLY A 125 -4.37 -1.93 -25.03
N LEU A 126 -4.50 -2.83 -24.05
CA LEU A 126 -5.41 -2.61 -22.91
C LEU A 126 -4.93 -1.43 -22.07
N THR A 127 -5.83 -0.56 -21.65
CA THR A 127 -5.50 0.66 -20.93
C THR A 127 -5.95 0.60 -19.47
N ARG A 128 -5.39 1.49 -18.65
CA ARG A 128 -5.88 1.77 -17.29
C ARG A 128 -7.38 2.07 -17.27
N ASP A 129 -7.84 2.90 -18.21
CA ASP A 129 -9.24 3.35 -18.23
C ASP A 129 -10.19 2.20 -18.59
N ASP A 130 -9.76 1.26 -19.45
CA ASP A 130 -10.52 0.04 -19.74
C ASP A 130 -10.65 -0.83 -18.47
N LEU A 131 -9.57 -1.02 -17.71
CA LEU A 131 -9.64 -1.77 -16.45
C LEU A 131 -10.59 -1.14 -15.44
N ILE A 132 -10.57 0.19 -15.29
CA ILE A 132 -11.49 0.93 -14.41
C ILE A 132 -12.94 0.73 -14.87
N GLU A 133 -13.21 0.84 -16.17
CA GLU A 133 -14.54 0.68 -16.74
C GLU A 133 -15.06 -0.75 -16.59
N TRP A 134 -14.21 -1.77 -16.88
CA TRP A 134 -14.60 -3.18 -16.89
C TRP A 134 -14.66 -3.81 -15.50
N THR A 135 -14.01 -3.22 -14.50
CA THR A 135 -14.15 -3.67 -13.11
C THR A 135 -15.62 -3.73 -12.69
N GLU A 136 -16.08 -4.90 -12.25
CA GLU A 136 -17.44 -5.12 -11.78
C GLU A 136 -17.60 -4.76 -10.30
N LYS A 137 -16.58 -5.09 -9.48
CA LYS A 137 -16.52 -4.78 -8.05
C LYS A 137 -15.12 -4.33 -7.67
N HIS A 138 -15.04 -3.41 -6.73
CA HIS A 138 -13.79 -2.92 -6.15
C HIS A 138 -13.83 -3.08 -4.63
N TYR A 139 -12.96 -3.92 -4.09
CA TYR A 139 -12.84 -4.16 -2.65
C TYR A 139 -11.98 -3.09 -2.03
N THR A 140 -12.55 -2.31 -1.11
CA THR A 140 -11.87 -1.15 -0.55
C THR A 140 -11.90 -1.09 0.97
N LEU A 141 -10.79 -0.59 1.54
CA LEU A 141 -10.65 -0.23 2.95
C LEU A 141 -11.14 1.20 3.22
N TYR A 142 -11.27 2.01 2.16
CA TYR A 142 -11.43 3.46 2.29
C TYR A 142 -12.88 3.90 2.16
N ARG A 143 -13.32 4.71 3.12
CA ARG A 143 -14.59 5.43 3.05
C ARG A 143 -14.33 6.86 2.60
N SER A 144 -14.42 7.10 1.29
CA SER A 144 -14.15 8.39 0.67
C SER A 144 -15.32 8.82 -0.24
N ASP A 145 -15.47 10.13 -0.44
CA ASP A 145 -16.42 10.69 -1.40
C ASP A 145 -15.96 10.51 -2.85
N TYR A 146 -14.62 10.32 -3.04
CA TYR A 146 -14.03 10.02 -4.33
C TYR A 146 -13.43 8.62 -4.34
N HIS A 147 -13.74 7.87 -5.37
CA HIS A 147 -13.07 6.62 -5.75
C HIS A 147 -12.83 6.62 -7.26
N VAL A 148 -11.78 5.94 -7.69
CA VAL A 148 -11.47 5.76 -9.11
C VAL A 148 -12.57 5.01 -9.85
N VAL A 149 -13.22 4.05 -9.20
CA VAL A 149 -14.41 3.36 -9.71
C VAL A 149 -15.69 4.00 -9.19
N THR A 150 -16.81 3.74 -9.86
CA THR A 150 -18.10 4.28 -9.44
C THR A 150 -18.59 3.64 -8.14
N ARG A 151 -19.39 4.38 -7.38
CA ARG A 151 -19.83 4.01 -6.02
C ARG A 151 -20.58 2.68 -5.96
N GLU A 152 -21.30 2.35 -7.01
CA GLU A 152 -22.10 1.12 -7.12
C GLU A 152 -21.23 -0.14 -7.17
N LYS A 153 -19.97 -0.01 -7.55
CA LYS A 153 -19.00 -1.10 -7.64
C LYS A 153 -18.25 -1.35 -6.33
N LEU A 154 -18.37 -0.45 -5.32
CA LEU A 154 -17.60 -0.52 -4.08
C LEU A 154 -18.11 -1.63 -3.16
N VAL A 155 -17.17 -2.43 -2.65
CA VAL A 155 -17.38 -3.44 -1.61
C VAL A 155 -16.43 -3.11 -0.45
N TYR A 156 -16.98 -2.67 0.67
CA TYR A 156 -16.16 -2.30 1.83
C TYR A 156 -15.68 -3.54 2.58
N LEU A 157 -14.38 -3.61 2.83
CA LEU A 157 -13.76 -4.66 3.65
C LEU A 157 -13.86 -4.26 5.13
N GLU A 158 -14.95 -4.69 5.76
CA GLU A 158 -15.17 -4.45 7.19
C GLU A 158 -14.22 -5.34 8.02
N HIS A 159 -13.78 -4.82 9.17
CA HIS A 159 -12.92 -5.56 10.11
C HIS A 159 -11.63 -6.12 9.51
N PHE A 160 -11.12 -5.48 8.47
CA PHE A 160 -9.90 -5.93 7.78
C PHE A 160 -8.66 -5.87 8.69
N PHE A 161 -8.52 -4.80 9.45
CA PHE A 161 -7.52 -4.72 10.50
C PHE A 161 -8.16 -5.20 11.79
N ASP A 162 -8.10 -6.50 12.07
CA ASP A 162 -8.31 -7.03 13.41
C ASP A 162 -7.18 -6.54 14.30
N LEU A 163 -7.38 -5.33 14.83
CA LEU A 163 -6.41 -4.74 15.71
C LEU A 163 -6.40 -5.47 17.04
N PRO A 164 -5.20 -5.74 17.53
CA PRO A 164 -5.02 -6.70 18.58
C PRO A 164 -5.50 -6.17 19.92
N GLN A 165 -5.41 -7.05 20.87
CA GLN A 165 -5.54 -6.88 22.30
C GLN A 165 -5.21 -5.46 22.78
N ALA A 166 -5.93 -4.99 23.78
CA ALA A 166 -5.62 -3.75 24.47
C ALA A 166 -4.11 -3.67 24.80
N PRO A 167 -3.47 -2.51 24.62
CA PRO A 167 -2.07 -2.34 24.94
C PRO A 167 -1.79 -2.64 26.42
N VAL A 168 -0.53 -2.94 26.72
CA VAL A 168 -0.09 -3.04 28.10
C VAL A 168 -0.32 -1.72 28.85
N SER A 169 -0.91 -1.76 30.04
CA SER A 169 -1.14 -0.56 30.83
C SER A 169 0.08 -0.25 31.71
N ASN A 170 0.99 0.60 31.19
CA ASN A 170 2.25 0.94 31.88
C ASN A 170 2.65 2.41 31.77
N GLY A 171 1.85 3.25 31.13
CA GLY A 171 2.11 4.68 30.92
C GLY A 171 3.22 4.99 29.90
N LYS A 172 3.84 3.98 29.28
CA LYS A 172 4.93 4.22 28.33
C LYS A 172 4.41 4.62 26.96
N THR A 173 5.09 5.59 26.36
CA THR A 173 4.83 6.05 25.00
C THR A 173 6.05 5.78 24.13
N VAL A 174 5.83 5.39 22.86
CA VAL A 174 6.86 5.29 21.83
C VAL A 174 6.52 6.20 20.65
N LYS A 175 7.52 6.89 20.11
CA LYS A 175 7.40 7.73 18.91
C LYS A 175 8.00 7.00 17.72
N VAL A 176 7.19 6.74 16.72
CA VAL A 176 7.58 6.05 15.49
C VAL A 176 7.48 7.00 14.31
N LEU A 177 8.55 7.11 13.52
CA LEU A 177 8.54 7.81 12.23
C LEU A 177 8.46 6.79 11.10
N LEU A 178 7.44 6.93 10.25
CA LEU A 178 7.31 6.16 9.03
C LEU A 178 8.13 6.80 7.91
N GLY A 179 8.98 6.02 7.29
CA GLY A 179 9.85 6.43 6.19
C GLY A 179 9.08 6.86 4.95
N GLN A 180 9.74 7.68 4.13
CA GLN A 180 9.21 8.18 2.87
C GLN A 180 10.34 8.29 1.85
N LYS A 181 10.13 7.76 0.64
CA LYS A 181 11.00 8.04 -0.51
C LYS A 181 10.52 9.33 -1.17
N PHE A 182 11.31 10.41 -1.03
CA PHE A 182 10.96 11.75 -1.52
C PHE A 182 11.37 12.00 -2.96
N SER A 183 12.37 11.27 -3.44
CA SER A 183 12.87 11.37 -4.81
C SER A 183 13.22 9.98 -5.31
N GLU A 184 12.94 9.71 -6.58
CA GLU A 184 13.40 8.48 -7.24
C GLU A 184 14.83 8.62 -7.76
N GLU A 185 15.33 9.86 -7.94
CA GLU A 185 16.62 10.18 -8.54
C GLU A 185 17.71 10.46 -7.51
N ASP A 186 17.35 11.03 -6.34
CA ASP A 186 18.32 11.48 -5.34
C ASP A 186 17.90 11.08 -3.91
N ASP A 187 18.53 10.02 -3.42
CA ASP A 187 18.33 9.52 -2.06
C ASP A 187 18.75 10.52 -0.98
N GLN A 188 19.70 11.46 -1.27
CA GLN A 188 20.15 12.47 -0.32
C GLN A 188 19.03 13.41 0.11
N ILE A 189 18.06 13.66 -0.76
CA ILE A 189 16.86 14.43 -0.42
C ILE A 189 16.07 13.72 0.69
N SER A 190 15.82 12.41 0.50
CA SER A 190 15.11 11.59 1.49
C SER A 190 15.88 11.51 2.80
N ILE A 191 17.18 11.22 2.76
CA ILE A 191 18.06 11.13 3.94
C ILE A 191 18.02 12.44 4.74
N ARG A 192 18.17 13.58 4.07
CA ARG A 192 18.19 14.90 4.72
C ARG A 192 16.86 15.23 5.40
N PHE A 193 15.74 15.04 4.71
CA PHE A 193 14.42 15.32 5.27
C PHE A 193 14.13 14.41 6.48
N ILE A 194 14.27 13.11 6.32
CA ILE A 194 13.96 12.14 7.37
C ILE A 194 14.83 12.38 8.60
N SER A 195 16.17 12.53 8.43
CA SER A 195 17.10 12.79 9.54
C SER A 195 16.75 14.07 10.31
N THR A 196 16.40 15.14 9.59
CA THR A 196 16.06 16.42 10.19
C THR A 196 14.82 16.31 11.06
N TYR A 197 13.75 15.70 10.56
CA TYR A 197 12.49 15.56 11.30
C TYR A 197 12.59 14.53 12.41
N ALA A 198 13.30 13.42 12.20
CA ALA A 198 13.55 12.43 13.24
C ALA A 198 14.23 13.06 14.46
N LYS A 199 15.24 13.90 14.23
CA LYS A 199 15.91 14.65 15.29
C LYS A 199 15.00 15.67 15.97
N ALA A 200 14.28 16.48 15.20
CA ALA A 200 13.40 17.53 15.75
C ALA A 200 12.26 16.99 16.61
N LEU A 201 11.74 15.82 16.26
CA LEU A 201 10.63 15.15 16.98
C LEU A 201 11.13 14.24 18.10
N ALA A 202 12.44 14.04 18.24
CA ALA A 202 13.03 13.05 19.14
C ALA A 202 12.37 11.67 18.96
N ILE A 203 12.47 11.16 17.72
CA ILE A 203 11.88 9.86 17.34
C ILE A 203 12.62 8.71 18.05
N ASP A 204 11.87 7.79 18.62
CA ASP A 204 12.43 6.61 19.26
C ASP A 204 12.74 5.50 18.25
N LEU A 205 11.81 5.25 17.30
CA LEU A 205 11.90 4.18 16.31
C LEU A 205 11.61 4.71 14.90
N TYR A 206 12.34 4.20 13.93
CA TYR A 206 12.17 4.50 12.51
C TYR A 206 11.80 3.24 11.72
N LEU A 207 10.65 3.26 11.04
CA LEU A 207 10.25 2.20 10.13
C LEU A 207 10.53 2.64 8.68
N PRO A 208 11.47 1.99 7.97
CA PRO A 208 11.82 2.38 6.61
C PRO A 208 10.67 2.14 5.63
N HIS A 209 10.58 2.99 4.60
CA HIS A 209 9.64 2.77 3.49
C HIS A 209 9.96 1.47 2.75
N PRO A 210 8.98 0.70 2.25
CA PRO A 210 9.25 -0.58 1.55
C PRO A 210 10.17 -0.50 0.34
N LYS A 211 10.25 0.67 -0.31
CA LYS A 211 11.16 0.96 -1.44
C LYS A 211 12.45 1.68 -1.03
N GLU A 212 12.75 1.75 0.27
CA GLU A 212 13.93 2.45 0.76
C GLU A 212 15.19 1.62 0.51
N THR A 213 16.18 2.24 -0.13
CA THR A 213 17.49 1.64 -0.46
C THR A 213 18.67 2.35 0.22
N PHE A 214 18.39 3.38 1.02
CA PHE A 214 19.38 4.21 1.72
C PHE A 214 19.30 4.02 3.24
N THR A 215 20.29 4.52 3.96
CA THR A 215 20.33 4.46 5.42
C THR A 215 20.20 5.85 6.03
N ILE A 216 19.31 6.00 7.01
CA ILE A 216 19.10 7.23 7.77
C ILE A 216 20.06 7.24 8.98
N PRO A 217 20.93 8.24 9.13
CA PRO A 217 21.81 8.32 10.28
C PRO A 217 21.08 8.73 11.56
N ASN A 218 21.58 8.25 12.70
CA ASN A 218 21.13 8.65 14.05
C ASN A 218 19.63 8.35 14.33
N VAL A 219 19.10 7.29 13.76
CA VAL A 219 17.78 6.73 14.10
C VAL A 219 17.94 5.29 14.57
N THR A 220 17.06 4.85 15.45
CA THR A 220 16.93 3.43 15.80
C THR A 220 15.94 2.80 14.85
N TYR A 221 16.40 1.86 14.03
CA TYR A 221 15.53 1.13 13.10
C TYR A 221 14.61 0.18 13.86
N LEU A 222 13.37 0.17 13.45
CA LEU A 222 12.43 -0.88 13.84
C LEU A 222 12.68 -2.09 12.93
N GLU A 223 13.42 -3.05 13.43
CA GLU A 223 13.77 -4.28 12.72
C GLU A 223 12.54 -5.18 12.61
N THR A 224 11.91 -5.20 11.43
CA THR A 224 10.69 -5.98 11.21
C THR A 224 10.46 -6.29 9.72
N GLU A 225 9.85 -7.44 9.47
CA GLU A 225 9.37 -7.85 8.15
C GLU A 225 7.90 -7.44 7.93
N LEU A 226 7.28 -6.78 8.92
CA LEU A 226 5.85 -6.46 8.89
C LEU A 226 5.58 -5.05 8.34
N ILE A 227 4.39 -4.83 7.78
CA ILE A 227 3.83 -3.50 7.57
C ILE A 227 3.46 -2.88 8.92
N PHE A 228 3.31 -1.55 8.99
CA PHE A 228 3.14 -0.87 10.26
C PHE A 228 1.87 -1.29 11.00
N GLU A 229 0.81 -1.57 10.28
CA GLU A 229 -0.45 -2.04 10.84
C GLU A 229 -0.28 -3.35 11.66
N ASP A 230 0.57 -4.25 11.20
CA ASP A 230 0.87 -5.51 11.90
C ASP A 230 1.92 -5.30 13.01
N VAL A 231 2.84 -4.36 12.83
CA VAL A 231 3.82 -3.95 13.86
C VAL A 231 3.15 -3.37 15.09
N LEU A 232 2.04 -2.67 14.93
CA LEU A 232 1.33 -2.02 16.04
C LEU A 232 0.97 -3.04 17.14
N ALA A 233 0.62 -4.27 16.75
CA ALA A 233 0.36 -5.37 17.69
C ALA A 233 1.58 -5.69 18.56
N GLN A 234 2.77 -5.65 17.99
CA GLN A 234 4.01 -5.91 18.73
C GLN A 234 4.35 -4.73 19.65
N LEU A 235 4.18 -3.49 19.18
CA LEU A 235 4.42 -2.30 19.99
C LEU A 235 3.51 -2.25 21.23
N PHE A 236 2.25 -2.68 21.12
CA PHE A 236 1.31 -2.72 22.23
C PHE A 236 1.67 -3.74 23.32
N GLN A 237 2.60 -4.66 23.07
CA GLN A 237 3.14 -5.54 24.11
C GLN A 237 4.13 -4.83 25.05
N GLU A 238 4.72 -3.69 24.61
CA GLU A 238 5.74 -2.97 25.35
C GLU A 238 5.30 -1.55 25.76
N TYR A 239 4.41 -0.93 24.96
CA TYR A 239 3.99 0.47 25.12
C TYR A 239 2.49 0.57 25.24
N GLU A 240 2.03 1.45 26.12
CA GLU A 240 0.60 1.79 26.25
C GLU A 240 0.14 2.75 25.15
N PHE A 241 1.01 3.67 24.74
CA PHE A 241 0.70 4.69 23.72
C PHE A 241 1.72 4.65 22.58
N VAL A 242 1.23 4.76 21.34
CA VAL A 242 2.06 4.85 20.13
C VAL A 242 1.77 6.17 19.43
N GLN A 243 2.79 7.03 19.30
CA GLN A 243 2.74 8.26 18.51
C GLN A 243 3.39 8.00 17.16
N VAL A 244 2.60 8.08 16.10
CA VAL A 244 3.06 7.82 14.72
C VAL A 244 3.22 9.13 13.99
N TYR A 245 4.39 9.34 13.42
CA TYR A 245 4.68 10.46 12.55
C TYR A 245 4.88 9.98 11.12
N HIS A 246 4.32 10.68 10.14
CA HIS A 246 4.43 10.34 8.74
C HIS A 246 4.43 11.59 7.86
N PHE A 247 4.75 11.44 6.57
CA PHE A 247 4.67 12.55 5.61
C PHE A 247 3.42 12.45 4.73
N THR A 248 3.18 11.29 4.10
CA THR A 248 2.01 11.04 3.24
C THR A 248 1.57 9.57 3.27
N SER A 249 1.75 8.87 4.39
CA SER A 249 1.44 7.44 4.50
C SER A 249 -0.07 7.19 4.57
N SER A 250 -0.55 6.16 3.85
CA SER A 250 -1.92 5.63 3.94
C SER A 250 -2.24 4.99 5.29
N VAL A 251 -1.23 4.62 6.08
CA VAL A 251 -1.38 4.15 7.46
C VAL A 251 -2.24 5.10 8.30
N SER A 252 -2.16 6.42 8.04
CA SER A 252 -2.98 7.41 8.74
C SER A 252 -4.48 7.22 8.53
N LEU A 253 -4.89 6.68 7.40
CA LEU A 253 -6.30 6.40 7.09
C LEU A 253 -6.80 5.12 7.77
N HIS A 254 -5.90 4.17 8.02
CA HIS A 254 -6.26 2.88 8.59
C HIS A 254 -6.35 2.91 10.13
N LEU A 255 -5.55 3.76 10.77
CA LEU A 255 -5.30 3.70 12.21
C LEU A 255 -5.74 4.96 12.98
N GLN A 256 -6.35 5.97 12.31
CA GLN A 256 -6.67 7.27 12.92
C GLN A 256 -7.70 7.19 14.06
N ASP A 257 -8.56 6.19 14.05
CA ASP A 257 -9.65 6.03 15.04
C ASP A 257 -9.30 5.07 16.18
N LEU A 258 -8.04 4.61 16.24
CA LEU A 258 -7.61 3.68 17.27
C LEU A 258 -7.32 4.36 18.59
N SER A 259 -7.87 3.81 19.66
CA SER A 259 -7.48 4.18 21.02
C SER A 259 -5.99 3.86 21.23
N HIS A 260 -5.30 4.71 22.02
CA HIS A 260 -3.86 4.58 22.33
C HIS A 260 -2.90 4.80 21.15
N VAL A 261 -3.41 5.21 19.97
CA VAL A 261 -2.60 5.61 18.81
C VAL A 261 -2.87 7.06 18.48
N ALA A 262 -1.82 7.86 18.42
CA ALA A 262 -1.88 9.23 17.93
C ALA A 262 -1.10 9.30 16.60
N ILE A 263 -1.76 9.70 15.52
CA ILE A 263 -1.14 9.81 14.20
C ILE A 263 -1.05 11.25 13.78
N THR A 264 0.14 11.72 13.46
CA THR A 264 0.41 13.10 13.06
C THR A 264 1.22 13.14 11.78
N GLY A 265 0.66 13.73 10.74
CA GLY A 265 1.38 14.06 9.52
C GLY A 265 2.31 15.26 9.72
N ILE A 266 3.52 15.17 9.21
CA ILE A 266 4.48 16.27 9.18
C ILE A 266 4.15 17.17 7.98
N SER A 267 3.70 18.39 8.24
CA SER A 267 3.31 19.35 7.19
C SER A 267 4.52 19.80 6.38
N LEU A 268 4.51 19.51 5.07
CA LEU A 268 5.56 19.91 4.12
C LEU A 268 4.96 20.71 2.97
N PRO A 269 5.46 21.93 2.70
CA PRO A 269 4.96 22.75 1.58
C PRO A 269 5.03 22.04 0.22
N TYR A 270 6.05 21.21 0.02
CA TYR A 270 6.26 20.46 -1.23
C TYR A 270 5.19 19.39 -1.49
N TYR A 271 4.50 18.91 -0.43
CA TYR A 271 3.44 17.90 -0.51
C TYR A 271 2.06 18.45 -0.19
N GLU A 272 1.85 19.76 -0.35
CA GLU A 272 0.62 20.43 0.07
C GLU A 272 -0.64 19.81 -0.54
N ASP A 273 -0.63 19.48 -1.84
CA ASP A 273 -1.78 18.89 -2.52
C ASP A 273 -2.13 17.50 -1.96
N ARG A 274 -1.14 16.62 -1.82
CA ARG A 274 -1.36 15.28 -1.22
C ARG A 274 -1.82 15.38 0.23
N GLN A 275 -1.20 16.24 1.01
CA GLN A 275 -1.55 16.44 2.41
C GLN A 275 -2.92 17.11 2.59
N LYS A 276 -3.33 17.95 1.65
CA LYS A 276 -4.68 18.55 1.64
C LYS A 276 -5.76 17.47 1.49
N GLU A 277 -5.57 16.50 0.61
CA GLU A 277 -6.53 15.40 0.46
C GLU A 277 -6.55 14.48 1.68
N LEU A 278 -5.39 14.15 2.25
CA LEU A 278 -5.34 13.39 3.49
C LEU A 278 -6.03 14.13 4.65
N ARG A 279 -5.89 15.47 4.76
CA ARG A 279 -6.65 16.28 5.72
C ARG A 279 -8.16 16.20 5.49
N ARG A 280 -8.58 16.20 4.21
CA ARG A 280 -10.00 16.06 3.86
C ARG A 280 -10.56 14.70 4.29
N LEU A 281 -9.72 13.67 4.32
CA LEU A 281 -10.04 12.34 4.82
C LEU A 281 -9.88 12.18 6.34
N GLY A 282 -9.65 13.29 7.08
CA GLY A 282 -9.58 13.31 8.54
C GLY A 282 -8.17 13.29 9.12
N CYS A 283 -7.12 13.11 8.32
CA CYS A 283 -5.75 13.05 8.83
C CYS A 283 -5.27 14.39 9.39
N GLN A 284 -4.63 14.36 10.54
CA GLN A 284 -4.05 15.53 11.20
C GLN A 284 -2.64 15.79 10.67
N PHE A 285 -2.31 17.07 10.41
CA PHE A 285 -0.97 17.50 9.97
C PHE A 285 -0.49 18.69 10.78
N GLU A 286 0.73 18.62 11.29
CA GLU A 286 1.34 19.67 12.09
C GLU A 286 2.63 20.20 11.43
N ARG A 287 2.90 21.48 11.64
CA ARG A 287 4.19 22.10 11.32
C ARG A 287 5.17 21.79 12.43
N VAL A 288 6.25 21.13 12.09
CA VAL A 288 7.36 20.86 13.03
C VAL A 288 8.32 22.02 13.01
N SER A 289 8.59 22.62 14.17
CA SER A 289 9.59 23.67 14.33
C SER A 289 10.97 23.03 14.28
N LEU A 290 11.71 23.31 13.21
CA LEU A 290 13.11 22.85 13.04
C LEU A 290 14.03 23.89 13.70
N GLY A 291 14.15 23.91 15.01
CA GLY A 291 14.98 24.91 15.72
C GLY A 291 16.34 25.15 15.02
N TRP A 292 16.45 26.28 14.32
CA TRP A 292 17.68 26.83 13.74
C TRP A 292 18.29 27.80 14.73
#